data_31bc57ef7f2c89907176b1eb31c523c6
#
_entry.id   31bc57ef7f2c89907176b1eb31c523c6
#
_cell.length_a   1.000
_cell.length_b   1.000
_cell.length_c   1.000
_cell.angle_alpha   90.00
_cell.angle_beta   90.00
_cell.angle_gamma   90.00
#
_symmetry.space_group_name_H-M   'P 1'
#
loop_
_entity.id
_entity.type
_entity.pdbx_description
1 polymer ?
#
loop_
_entity_poly.entity_id
_entity_poly.type
_entity_poly.pdbx_seq_one_letter_code
_entity_poly.pdbx_strand_id
1 'polypeptide(L)'
;MKKTIVWIIAVVLMLAAIILAAYPFISDYVQSVNVRGQGVAYKEIAESIENDEYSRVLESARNYNADLVGNTVINDPFATVSEQPADYSDMLRVDGTDVMAAINIPKIDVNLPIYHGTSDEILKEGVGHLSNSSLPVGGTGTHCILTGHTGYSQLKLFSDVDQLEKGDVFFINVLKETLAYRIYDKSIVLPEETESLQIDPNEDYCTLVTCYPFGVNTHRLLIRGTRIALDEGESLAKTQKSAKSTWNNEYIKAIVIGIVVLLAILLVFFTARFIIHRTKQKQNESDKV
;
A
#
# COMPACT_ATOMS: atom_id res chain seq x y z
N MET A 1 -7.17 51.28 1.16
CA MET A 1 -5.97 50.46 1.02
C MET A 1 -5.83 49.35 2.08
N LYS A 2 -5.78 49.65 3.39
CA LYS A 2 -5.57 48.59 4.43
C LYS A 2 -6.63 47.46 4.40
N LYS A 3 -7.91 47.76 4.16
CA LYS A 3 -8.98 46.74 4.07
C LYS A 3 -8.83 45.80 2.88
N THR A 4 -8.43 46.34 1.73
CA THR A 4 -8.22 45.54 0.49
C THR A 4 -7.05 44.57 0.64
N ILE A 5 -5.96 45.01 1.27
CA ILE A 5 -4.79 44.17 1.56
C ILE A 5 -5.18 43.00 2.49
N VAL A 6 -5.96 43.26 3.55
CA VAL A 6 -6.43 42.19 4.46
C VAL A 6 -7.30 41.16 3.73
N TRP A 7 -8.18 41.61 2.81
CA TRP A 7 -8.98 40.72 2.00
C TRP A 7 -8.13 39.85 1.05
N ILE A 8 -7.12 40.46 0.41
CA ILE A 8 -6.20 39.72 -0.47
C ILE A 8 -5.44 38.66 0.34
N ILE A 9 -4.91 39.01 1.50
CA ILE A 9 -4.21 38.05 2.39
C ILE A 9 -5.16 36.93 2.81
N ALA A 10 -6.39 37.22 3.20
CA ALA A 10 -7.38 36.21 3.60
C ALA A 10 -7.68 35.23 2.46
N VAL A 11 -7.85 35.74 1.23
CA VAL A 11 -8.08 34.89 0.04
C VAL A 11 -6.87 34.02 -0.27
N VAL A 12 -5.65 34.57 -0.19
CA VAL A 12 -4.41 33.80 -0.42
C VAL A 12 -4.27 32.70 0.62
N LEU A 13 -4.51 32.99 1.91
CA LEU A 13 -4.46 31.98 2.97
C LEU A 13 -5.53 30.90 2.78
N MET A 14 -6.73 31.26 2.36
CA MET A 14 -7.80 30.32 2.05
C MET A 14 -7.42 29.40 0.89
N LEU A 15 -6.88 29.94 -0.20
CA LEU A 15 -6.39 29.14 -1.34
C LEU A 15 -5.25 28.20 -0.94
N ALA A 16 -4.29 28.68 -0.13
CA ALA A 16 -3.21 27.85 0.39
C ALA A 16 -3.75 26.69 1.26
N ALA A 17 -4.74 26.95 2.11
CA ALA A 17 -5.37 25.91 2.93
C ALA A 17 -6.09 24.86 2.07
N ILE A 18 -6.78 25.27 1.01
CA ILE A 18 -7.44 24.34 0.05
C ILE A 18 -6.41 23.49 -0.67
N ILE A 19 -5.31 24.07 -1.14
CA ILE A 19 -4.23 23.34 -1.81
C ILE A 19 -3.59 22.31 -0.86
N LEU A 20 -3.30 22.71 0.39
CA LEU A 20 -2.76 21.80 1.41
C LEU A 20 -3.73 20.66 1.75
N ALA A 21 -5.02 20.94 1.82
CA ALA A 21 -6.04 19.93 2.09
C ALA A 21 -6.24 18.97 0.89
N ALA A 22 -6.06 19.44 -0.33
CA ALA A 22 -6.19 18.64 -1.56
C ALA A 22 -4.92 17.82 -1.87
N TYR A 23 -3.76 18.24 -1.35
CA TYR A 23 -2.45 17.65 -1.66
C TYR A 23 -2.39 16.13 -1.47
N PRO A 24 -2.85 15.53 -0.34
CA PRO A 24 -2.79 14.07 -0.15
C PRO A 24 -3.56 13.30 -1.22
N PHE A 25 -4.75 13.81 -1.63
CA PHE A 25 -5.56 13.15 -2.66
C PHE A 25 -4.93 13.22 -4.04
N ILE A 26 -4.34 14.38 -4.39
CA ILE A 26 -3.66 14.56 -5.67
C ILE A 26 -2.40 13.69 -5.70
N SER A 27 -1.62 13.68 -4.62
CA SER A 27 -0.41 12.87 -4.50
C SER A 27 -0.72 11.38 -4.62
N ASP A 28 -1.71 10.87 -3.87
CA ASP A 28 -2.14 9.48 -3.95
C ASP A 28 -2.63 9.11 -5.35
N TYR A 29 -3.44 9.96 -5.98
CA TYR A 29 -3.91 9.74 -7.35
C TYR A 29 -2.75 9.64 -8.35
N VAL A 30 -1.83 10.61 -8.33
CA VAL A 30 -0.68 10.63 -9.25
C VAL A 30 0.21 9.40 -9.03
N GLN A 31 0.54 9.08 -7.77
CA GLN A 31 1.35 7.91 -7.47
C GLN A 31 0.65 6.60 -7.79
N SER A 32 -0.65 6.48 -7.49
CA SER A 32 -1.42 5.26 -7.82
C SER A 32 -1.45 5.00 -9.33
N VAL A 33 -1.57 6.06 -10.15
CA VAL A 33 -1.49 5.95 -11.61
C VAL A 33 -0.09 5.48 -12.05
N ASN A 34 0.97 6.06 -11.48
CA ASN A 34 2.34 5.67 -11.82
C ASN A 34 2.64 4.20 -11.43
N VAL A 35 2.29 3.82 -10.21
CA VAL A 35 2.55 2.46 -9.69
C VAL A 35 1.73 1.40 -10.44
N ARG A 36 0.45 1.69 -10.72
CA ARG A 36 -0.37 0.81 -11.59
C ARG A 36 0.22 0.72 -13.00
N GLY A 37 0.73 1.84 -13.52
CA GLY A 37 1.43 1.88 -14.81
C GLY A 37 2.64 0.96 -14.86
N GLN A 38 3.41 0.87 -13.79
CA GLN A 38 4.58 -0.04 -13.70
C GLN A 38 4.15 -1.52 -13.71
N GLY A 39 3.06 -1.89 -13.01
CA GLY A 39 2.53 -3.25 -13.06
C GLY A 39 2.01 -3.65 -14.45
N VAL A 40 1.40 -2.71 -15.18
CA VAL A 40 0.96 -2.93 -16.58
C VAL A 40 2.17 -3.04 -17.50
N ALA A 41 3.13 -2.13 -17.38
CA ALA A 41 4.37 -2.16 -18.18
C ALA A 41 5.17 -3.45 -17.95
N TYR A 42 5.27 -3.90 -16.69
CA TYR A 42 5.87 -5.20 -16.38
C TYR A 42 5.19 -6.35 -17.14
N LYS A 43 3.86 -6.39 -17.15
CA LYS A 43 3.12 -7.44 -17.85
C LYS A 43 3.40 -7.43 -19.35
N GLU A 44 3.39 -6.26 -19.99
CA GLU A 44 3.70 -6.12 -21.41
C GLU A 44 5.14 -6.57 -21.72
N ILE A 45 6.11 -6.18 -20.89
CA ILE A 45 7.51 -6.60 -21.03
C ILE A 45 7.62 -8.11 -20.83
N ALA A 46 7.02 -8.66 -19.78
CA ALA A 46 7.06 -10.08 -19.45
C ALA A 46 6.42 -10.95 -20.56
N GLU A 47 5.32 -10.49 -21.16
CA GLU A 47 4.70 -11.18 -22.30
C GLU A 47 5.60 -11.18 -23.56
N SER A 48 6.47 -10.18 -23.71
CA SER A 48 7.37 -10.05 -24.86
C SER A 48 8.67 -10.86 -24.75
N ILE A 49 9.00 -11.43 -23.59
CA ILE A 49 10.21 -12.23 -23.38
C ILE A 49 10.24 -13.42 -24.34
N GLU A 50 11.40 -13.72 -24.92
CA GLU A 50 11.57 -14.93 -25.74
C GLU A 50 11.39 -16.21 -24.91
N ASN A 51 10.90 -17.28 -25.51
CA ASN A 51 10.58 -18.51 -24.77
C ASN A 51 11.81 -19.17 -24.12
N ASP A 52 12.97 -19.08 -24.75
CA ASP A 52 14.22 -19.62 -24.20
C ASP A 52 14.67 -18.84 -22.98
N GLU A 53 14.55 -17.52 -23.00
CA GLU A 53 14.85 -16.64 -21.87
C GLU A 53 13.84 -16.86 -20.73
N TYR A 54 12.54 -16.89 -21.04
CA TYR A 54 11.49 -17.24 -20.09
C TYR A 54 11.79 -18.54 -19.36
N SER A 55 12.11 -19.62 -20.09
CA SER A 55 12.38 -20.93 -19.51
C SER A 55 13.59 -20.89 -18.58
N ARG A 56 14.66 -20.21 -18.98
CA ARG A 56 15.89 -20.08 -18.20
C ARG A 56 15.65 -19.30 -16.90
N VAL A 57 14.95 -18.16 -16.97
CA VAL A 57 14.65 -17.32 -15.81
C VAL A 57 13.75 -18.05 -14.82
N LEU A 58 12.73 -18.73 -15.32
CA LEU A 58 11.81 -19.51 -14.49
C LEU A 58 12.49 -20.71 -13.82
N GLU A 59 13.34 -21.45 -14.55
CA GLU A 59 14.11 -22.57 -14.02
C GLU A 59 15.10 -22.12 -12.94
N SER A 60 15.79 -21.00 -13.16
CA SER A 60 16.69 -20.41 -12.17
C SER A 60 15.93 -20.04 -10.87
N ALA A 61 14.75 -19.43 -10.99
CA ALA A 61 13.93 -19.09 -9.85
C ALA A 61 13.41 -20.33 -9.10
N ARG A 62 13.05 -21.39 -9.80
CA ARG A 62 12.63 -22.67 -9.19
C ARG A 62 13.77 -23.35 -8.47
N ASN A 63 14.97 -23.35 -9.03
CA ASN A 63 16.16 -23.90 -8.38
C ASN A 63 16.50 -23.13 -7.11
N TYR A 64 16.46 -21.79 -7.15
CA TYR A 64 16.60 -20.96 -5.98
C TYR A 64 15.60 -21.35 -4.88
N ASN A 65 14.31 -21.51 -5.21
CA ASN A 65 13.29 -21.94 -4.26
C ASN A 65 13.58 -23.32 -3.66
N ALA A 66 14.04 -24.28 -4.48
CA ALA A 66 14.38 -25.62 -4.02
C ALA A 66 15.55 -25.61 -3.01
N ASP A 67 16.54 -24.74 -3.17
CA ASP A 67 17.68 -24.61 -2.29
C ASP A 67 17.32 -24.00 -0.92
N LEU A 68 16.19 -23.27 -0.84
CA LEU A 68 15.70 -22.67 0.42
C LEU A 68 15.06 -23.70 1.36
N VAL A 69 14.53 -24.80 0.86
CA VAL A 69 13.78 -25.79 1.64
C VAL A 69 14.69 -26.39 2.73
N GLY A 70 14.33 -26.16 3.99
CA GLY A 70 15.08 -26.64 5.16
C GLY A 70 16.41 -25.91 5.46
N ASN A 71 16.79 -24.93 4.64
CA ASN A 71 18.08 -24.23 4.76
C ASN A 71 17.96 -22.78 5.23
N THR A 72 16.74 -22.22 5.31
CA THR A 72 16.53 -20.82 5.64
C THR A 72 15.67 -20.63 6.87
N VAL A 73 15.96 -19.56 7.62
CA VAL A 73 15.14 -19.06 8.73
C VAL A 73 14.54 -17.71 8.28
N ILE A 74 13.24 -17.62 8.32
CA ILE A 74 12.52 -16.38 8.03
C ILE A 74 12.48 -15.51 9.28
N ASN A 75 12.87 -14.25 9.13
CA ASN A 75 12.83 -13.23 10.18
C ASN A 75 11.75 -12.17 9.85
N ASP A 76 11.52 -11.22 10.78
CA ASP A 76 10.58 -10.10 10.53
C ASP A 76 10.98 -9.33 9.26
N PRO A 77 10.09 -9.22 8.25
CA PRO A 77 10.38 -8.52 7.00
C PRO A 77 10.68 -7.03 7.14
N PHE A 78 10.30 -6.41 8.27
CA PHE A 78 10.57 -5.01 8.59
C PHE A 78 11.79 -4.82 9.49
N ALA A 79 12.46 -5.90 9.91
CA ALA A 79 13.73 -5.81 10.62
C ALA A 79 14.83 -5.31 9.68
N THR A 80 15.90 -4.78 10.24
CA THR A 80 17.07 -4.31 9.49
C THR A 80 17.57 -5.40 8.55
N VAL A 81 17.86 -5.01 7.31
CA VAL A 81 18.22 -5.84 6.16
C VAL A 81 19.04 -7.05 6.54
N SER A 82 18.47 -8.26 6.40
CA SER A 82 19.22 -9.51 6.42
C SER A 82 20.17 -9.53 5.21
N GLU A 83 21.35 -10.14 5.36
CA GLU A 83 22.25 -10.38 4.25
C GLU A 83 21.48 -11.10 3.13
N GLN A 84 21.43 -10.47 1.98
CA GLN A 84 20.79 -11.07 0.81
C GLN A 84 21.76 -12.06 0.16
N PRO A 85 21.28 -13.22 -0.32
CA PRO A 85 22.10 -14.09 -1.17
C PRO A 85 22.66 -13.30 -2.36
N ALA A 86 23.89 -13.58 -2.78
CA ALA A 86 24.63 -12.77 -3.74
C ALA A 86 23.95 -12.66 -5.11
N ASP A 87 23.21 -13.69 -5.49
CA ASP A 87 22.49 -13.81 -6.77
C ASP A 87 21.02 -13.47 -6.69
N TYR A 88 20.48 -13.15 -5.50
CA TYR A 88 19.07 -12.87 -5.29
C TYR A 88 18.56 -11.69 -6.15
N SER A 89 19.33 -10.64 -6.27
CA SER A 89 18.95 -9.44 -7.01
C SER A 89 18.84 -9.67 -8.53
N ASP A 90 19.41 -10.75 -9.04
CA ASP A 90 19.35 -11.12 -10.46
C ASP A 90 18.21 -12.10 -10.77
N MET A 91 17.57 -12.67 -9.73
CA MET A 91 16.44 -13.59 -9.90
C MET A 91 15.21 -12.86 -10.43
N LEU A 92 14.48 -13.47 -11.37
CA LEU A 92 13.29 -12.90 -12.01
C LEU A 92 13.51 -11.52 -12.63
N ARG A 93 14.74 -11.15 -12.88
CA ARG A 93 15.08 -9.90 -13.55
C ARG A 93 14.74 -10.00 -15.03
N VAL A 94 14.03 -9.01 -15.52
CA VAL A 94 13.64 -8.87 -16.93
C VAL A 94 14.19 -7.55 -17.44
N ASP A 95 14.83 -7.56 -18.62
CA ASP A 95 15.40 -6.35 -19.20
C ASP A 95 14.35 -5.25 -19.38
N GLY A 96 14.70 -4.04 -18.98
CA GLY A 96 13.83 -2.86 -19.08
C GLY A 96 12.95 -2.57 -17.86
N THR A 97 13.03 -3.38 -16.79
CA THR A 97 12.29 -3.13 -15.54
C THR A 97 13.03 -3.66 -14.31
N ASP A 98 12.87 -2.97 -13.17
CA ASP A 98 13.33 -3.43 -11.86
C ASP A 98 12.23 -4.23 -11.11
N VAL A 99 11.05 -4.37 -11.72
CA VAL A 99 9.91 -5.11 -11.17
C VAL A 99 10.12 -6.61 -11.41
N MET A 100 10.04 -7.43 -10.34
CA MET A 100 10.16 -8.89 -10.44
C MET A 100 8.84 -9.59 -10.72
N ALA A 101 7.73 -9.00 -10.25
CA ALA A 101 6.36 -9.51 -10.37
C ALA A 101 5.36 -8.39 -10.06
N ALA A 102 4.05 -8.66 -10.18
CA ALA A 102 3.00 -7.74 -9.75
C ALA A 102 1.93 -8.47 -8.95
N ILE A 103 1.43 -7.85 -7.87
CA ILE A 103 0.32 -8.38 -7.07
C ILE A 103 -0.98 -7.66 -7.42
N ASN A 104 -2.06 -8.43 -7.57
CA ASN A 104 -3.42 -7.92 -7.74
C ASN A 104 -4.34 -8.47 -6.66
N ILE A 105 -5.03 -7.59 -5.91
CA ILE A 105 -5.98 -7.95 -4.85
C ILE A 105 -7.31 -7.26 -5.16
N PRO A 106 -8.23 -7.92 -5.88
CA PRO A 106 -9.44 -7.29 -6.43
C PRO A 106 -10.37 -6.70 -5.36
N LYS A 107 -10.54 -7.38 -4.23
CA LYS A 107 -11.44 -6.95 -3.14
C LYS A 107 -11.13 -5.56 -2.61
N ILE A 108 -9.86 -5.18 -2.56
CA ILE A 108 -9.40 -3.90 -2.02
C ILE A 108 -8.82 -2.98 -3.09
N ASP A 109 -9.01 -3.30 -4.37
CA ASP A 109 -8.50 -2.52 -5.53
C ASP A 109 -7.00 -2.22 -5.43
N VAL A 110 -6.19 -3.24 -5.14
CA VAL A 110 -4.72 -3.17 -5.11
C VAL A 110 -4.17 -3.80 -6.38
N ASN A 111 -3.30 -3.08 -7.08
CA ASN A 111 -2.47 -3.57 -8.17
C ASN A 111 -1.10 -2.88 -8.07
N LEU A 112 -0.10 -3.60 -7.56
CA LEU A 112 1.20 -3.05 -7.17
C LEU A 112 2.34 -3.88 -7.77
N PRO A 113 3.45 -3.24 -8.17
CA PRO A 113 4.68 -3.93 -8.51
C PRO A 113 5.30 -4.58 -7.28
N ILE A 114 5.98 -5.70 -7.48
CA ILE A 114 6.79 -6.40 -6.48
C ILE A 114 8.25 -6.18 -6.86
N TYR A 115 9.04 -5.74 -5.89
CA TYR A 115 10.47 -5.47 -6.03
C TYR A 115 11.29 -6.40 -5.14
N HIS A 116 12.59 -6.49 -5.42
CA HIS A 116 13.54 -7.23 -4.60
C HIS A 116 13.83 -6.52 -3.27
N GLY A 117 13.71 -7.26 -2.18
CA GLY A 117 14.03 -6.78 -0.83
C GLY A 117 12.90 -6.00 -0.15
N THR A 118 13.16 -5.61 1.09
CA THR A 118 12.19 -4.94 1.98
C THR A 118 12.75 -3.68 2.61
N SER A 119 13.68 -2.99 1.92
CA SER A 119 14.21 -1.71 2.39
C SER A 119 13.12 -0.63 2.36
N ASP A 120 13.30 0.41 3.17
CA ASP A 120 12.37 1.54 3.23
C ASP A 120 12.16 2.22 1.87
N GLU A 121 13.21 2.24 1.02
CA GLU A 121 13.14 2.81 -0.33
C GLU A 121 12.19 1.98 -1.20
N ILE A 122 12.34 0.65 -1.19
CA ILE A 122 11.50 -0.29 -1.93
C ILE A 122 10.04 -0.21 -1.46
N LEU A 123 9.82 -0.25 -0.14
CA LEU A 123 8.47 -0.25 0.41
C LEU A 123 7.71 1.07 0.22
N LYS A 124 8.38 2.16 -0.16
CA LYS A 124 7.75 3.43 -0.58
C LYS A 124 7.24 3.38 -2.01
N GLU A 125 7.80 2.53 -2.87
CA GLU A 125 7.45 2.43 -4.29
C GLU A 125 6.44 1.32 -4.59
N GLY A 126 6.41 0.27 -3.77
CA GLY A 126 5.53 -0.86 -4.01
C GLY A 126 5.56 -1.91 -2.92
N VAL A 127 5.48 -3.16 -3.33
CA VAL A 127 5.57 -4.35 -2.48
C VAL A 127 6.98 -4.88 -2.54
N GLY A 128 7.57 -5.18 -1.39
CA GLY A 128 8.88 -5.81 -1.28
C GLY A 128 8.76 -7.32 -1.13
N HIS A 129 9.61 -8.07 -1.82
CA HIS A 129 9.79 -9.51 -1.62
C HIS A 129 10.89 -9.76 -0.59
N LEU A 130 10.61 -10.59 0.41
CA LEU A 130 11.59 -10.94 1.44
C LEU A 130 12.63 -11.92 0.88
N SER A 131 13.90 -11.52 0.85
CA SER A 131 14.99 -12.21 0.16
C SER A 131 15.23 -13.67 0.60
N ASN A 132 14.92 -14.01 1.86
CA ASN A 132 15.07 -15.36 2.39
C ASN A 132 13.80 -16.20 2.26
N SER A 133 12.76 -15.70 1.59
CA SER A 133 11.55 -16.45 1.27
C SER A 133 11.57 -16.94 -0.18
N SER A 134 10.66 -17.85 -0.52
CA SER A 134 10.57 -18.36 -1.90
C SER A 134 10.16 -17.25 -2.87
N LEU A 135 10.82 -17.18 -4.02
CA LEU A 135 10.46 -16.33 -5.13
C LEU A 135 9.01 -16.59 -5.58
N PRO A 136 8.29 -15.58 -6.11
CA PRO A 136 6.86 -15.64 -6.40
C PRO A 136 6.52 -16.45 -7.66
N VAL A 137 7.17 -17.60 -7.88
CA VAL A 137 6.91 -18.51 -9.01
C VAL A 137 6.07 -19.73 -8.63
N GLY A 138 5.68 -19.84 -7.35
CA GLY A 138 4.89 -20.95 -6.83
C GLY A 138 5.57 -22.30 -6.92
N GLY A 139 4.83 -23.34 -6.59
CA GLY A 139 5.27 -24.73 -6.57
C GLY A 139 5.22 -25.33 -5.17
N THR A 140 5.07 -26.65 -5.08
CA THR A 140 5.09 -27.36 -3.80
C THR A 140 6.42 -27.15 -3.08
N GLY A 141 6.38 -26.93 -1.79
CA GLY A 141 7.54 -26.60 -0.99
C GLY A 141 7.97 -25.13 -1.10
N THR A 142 7.06 -24.23 -1.44
CA THR A 142 7.37 -22.78 -1.51
C THR A 142 6.53 -21.98 -0.54
N HIS A 143 7.13 -20.91 0.01
CA HIS A 143 6.44 -19.89 0.78
C HIS A 143 6.98 -18.52 0.41
N CYS A 144 6.27 -17.80 -0.45
CA CYS A 144 6.59 -16.44 -0.86
C CYS A 144 6.09 -15.44 0.19
N ILE A 145 6.94 -14.49 0.60
CA ILE A 145 6.57 -13.46 1.56
C ILE A 145 6.67 -12.08 0.92
N LEU A 146 5.53 -11.40 0.85
CA LEU A 146 5.36 -10.10 0.26
C LEU A 146 5.02 -9.08 1.33
N THR A 147 5.78 -8.00 1.38
CA THR A 147 5.71 -6.98 2.43
C THR A 147 5.30 -5.64 1.84
N GLY A 148 4.38 -4.96 2.49
CA GLY A 148 3.96 -3.62 2.09
C GLY A 148 3.64 -2.74 3.29
N HIS A 149 3.91 -1.44 3.17
CA HIS A 149 3.57 -0.48 4.22
C HIS A 149 2.06 -0.35 4.43
N THR A 150 1.67 -0.13 5.69
CA THR A 150 0.35 0.33 6.08
C THR A 150 0.47 1.78 6.58
N GLY A 151 -0.48 2.64 6.18
CA GLY A 151 -0.49 4.03 6.66
C GLY A 151 0.54 4.96 6.00
N TYR A 152 1.09 4.60 4.86
CA TYR A 152 1.97 5.50 4.12
C TYR A 152 1.15 6.64 3.50
N SER A 153 1.54 7.90 3.76
CA SER A 153 0.71 9.07 3.45
C SER A 153 0.56 9.39 1.95
N GLN A 154 1.41 8.82 1.12
CA GLN A 154 1.47 9.13 -0.32
C GLN A 154 0.90 8.02 -1.20
N LEU A 155 0.76 6.80 -0.70
CA LEU A 155 0.29 5.66 -1.47
C LEU A 155 -0.46 4.67 -0.56
N LYS A 156 -1.60 4.16 -1.04
CA LYS A 156 -2.46 3.24 -0.29
C LYS A 156 -1.73 1.94 0.11
N LEU A 157 -0.87 1.39 -0.78
CA LEU A 157 -0.13 0.14 -0.57
C LEU A 157 -1.00 -0.95 0.10
N PHE A 158 -0.57 -1.47 1.26
CA PHE A 158 -1.28 -2.50 2.02
C PHE A 158 -2.19 -1.94 3.12
N SER A 159 -2.58 -0.64 3.05
CA SER A 159 -3.40 0.00 4.10
C SER A 159 -4.78 -0.65 4.32
N ASP A 160 -5.35 -1.30 3.31
CA ASP A 160 -6.65 -1.96 3.39
C ASP A 160 -6.55 -3.50 3.44
N VAL A 161 -5.35 -4.07 3.58
CA VAL A 161 -5.15 -5.53 3.66
C VAL A 161 -5.84 -6.12 4.91
N ASP A 162 -6.06 -5.32 5.93
CA ASP A 162 -6.83 -5.68 7.12
C ASP A 162 -8.31 -5.97 6.85
N GLN A 163 -8.85 -5.58 5.68
CA GLN A 163 -10.23 -5.89 5.26
C GLN A 163 -10.35 -7.24 4.54
N LEU A 164 -9.22 -7.90 4.27
CA LEU A 164 -9.22 -9.25 3.70
C LEU A 164 -9.62 -10.27 4.74
N GLU A 165 -10.37 -11.29 4.29
CA GLU A 165 -10.90 -12.36 5.13
C GLU A 165 -10.60 -13.73 4.50
N LYS A 166 -10.75 -14.79 5.30
CA LYS A 166 -10.64 -16.18 4.80
C LYS A 166 -11.63 -16.42 3.67
N GLY A 167 -11.14 -16.98 2.57
CA GLY A 167 -11.88 -17.21 1.34
C GLY A 167 -11.70 -16.12 0.28
N ASP A 168 -11.17 -14.95 0.61
CA ASP A 168 -10.78 -13.95 -0.39
C ASP A 168 -9.58 -14.44 -1.20
N VAL A 169 -9.41 -13.83 -2.38
CA VAL A 169 -8.34 -14.23 -3.29
C VAL A 169 -7.47 -13.03 -3.67
N PHE A 170 -6.21 -13.34 -3.97
CA PHE A 170 -5.27 -12.44 -4.62
C PHE A 170 -4.46 -13.17 -5.68
N PHE A 171 -3.86 -12.43 -6.59
CA PHE A 171 -3.12 -12.95 -7.73
C PHE A 171 -1.72 -12.39 -7.77
N ILE A 172 -0.76 -13.20 -8.20
CA ILE A 172 0.59 -12.76 -8.52
C ILE A 172 0.82 -12.99 -10.01
N ASN A 173 1.15 -11.93 -10.72
CA ASN A 173 1.56 -11.98 -12.11
C ASN A 173 3.09 -12.00 -12.15
N VAL A 174 3.67 -13.09 -12.60
CA VAL A 174 5.12 -13.28 -12.68
C VAL A 174 5.49 -13.84 -14.03
N LEU A 175 6.40 -13.18 -14.73
CA LEU A 175 6.72 -13.53 -16.11
C LEU A 175 5.43 -13.66 -16.96
N LYS A 176 5.21 -14.82 -17.60
CA LYS A 176 4.00 -15.13 -18.39
C LYS A 176 2.91 -15.84 -17.60
N GLU A 177 3.08 -16.00 -16.28
CA GLU A 177 2.15 -16.76 -15.44
C GLU A 177 1.34 -15.86 -14.51
N THR A 178 0.11 -16.28 -14.22
CA THR A 178 -0.72 -15.72 -13.16
C THR A 178 -1.01 -16.79 -12.12
N LEU A 179 -0.57 -16.56 -10.90
CA LEU A 179 -0.74 -17.44 -9.76
C LEU A 179 -1.91 -16.95 -8.91
N ALA A 180 -2.88 -17.82 -8.61
CA ALA A 180 -4.03 -17.49 -7.75
C ALA A 180 -3.84 -18.10 -6.36
N TYR A 181 -4.05 -17.28 -5.32
CA TYR A 181 -3.99 -17.70 -3.93
C TYR A 181 -5.30 -17.39 -3.23
N ARG A 182 -5.83 -18.36 -2.47
CA ARG A 182 -7.00 -18.17 -1.60
C ARG A 182 -6.55 -18.04 -0.15
N ILE A 183 -7.02 -17.01 0.52
CA ILE A 183 -6.70 -16.74 1.92
C ILE A 183 -7.31 -17.84 2.80
N TYR A 184 -6.45 -18.57 3.50
CA TYR A 184 -6.86 -19.61 4.45
C TYR A 184 -6.68 -19.19 5.90
N ASP A 185 -5.80 -18.20 6.16
CA ASP A 185 -5.59 -17.69 7.50
C ASP A 185 -5.28 -16.19 7.53
N LYS A 186 -5.67 -15.57 8.64
CA LYS A 186 -5.39 -14.18 8.99
C LYS A 186 -5.05 -14.12 10.47
N SER A 187 -3.87 -13.63 10.79
CA SER A 187 -3.37 -13.56 12.16
C SER A 187 -2.63 -12.26 12.44
N ILE A 188 -2.63 -11.85 13.70
CA ILE A 188 -1.85 -10.72 14.21
C ILE A 188 -0.83 -11.32 15.16
N VAL A 189 0.45 -11.04 14.92
CA VAL A 189 1.57 -11.63 15.63
C VAL A 189 2.55 -10.54 16.08
N LEU A 190 3.43 -10.85 17.03
CA LEU A 190 4.58 -10.00 17.34
C LEU A 190 5.63 -10.09 16.21
N PRO A 191 6.49 -9.08 16.04
CA PRO A 191 7.55 -9.10 15.01
C PRO A 191 8.47 -10.32 15.05
N GLU A 192 8.74 -10.85 16.24
CA GLU A 192 9.58 -12.02 16.50
C GLU A 192 8.88 -13.37 16.27
N GLU A 193 7.55 -13.40 16.16
CA GLU A 193 6.76 -14.62 15.95
C GLU A 193 6.68 -14.95 14.45
N THR A 194 7.71 -15.61 13.93
CA THR A 194 7.87 -15.89 12.49
C THR A 194 7.64 -17.36 12.11
N GLU A 195 7.23 -18.22 13.04
CA GLU A 195 7.04 -19.66 12.82
C GLU A 195 6.06 -19.95 11.69
N SER A 196 5.02 -19.14 11.57
CA SER A 196 3.98 -19.27 10.52
C SER A 196 4.45 -18.83 9.13
N LEU A 197 5.64 -18.25 9.02
CA LEU A 197 6.26 -17.81 7.77
C LEU A 197 7.23 -18.85 7.19
N GLN A 198 7.55 -19.90 7.94
CA GLN A 198 8.49 -20.94 7.50
C GLN A 198 7.93 -21.72 6.29
N ILE A 199 8.82 -22.29 5.48
CA ILE A 199 8.46 -23.08 4.30
C ILE A 199 7.93 -24.44 4.75
N ASP A 200 6.70 -24.79 4.33
CA ASP A 200 6.17 -26.15 4.43
C ASP A 200 6.52 -26.91 3.16
N PRO A 201 7.23 -28.06 3.23
CA PRO A 201 7.67 -28.78 2.05
C PRO A 201 6.51 -29.39 1.22
N ASN A 202 5.29 -29.41 1.73
CA ASN A 202 4.13 -30.02 1.06
C ASN A 202 3.17 -28.99 0.45
N GLU A 203 3.37 -27.71 0.71
CA GLU A 203 2.41 -26.65 0.38
C GLU A 203 3.02 -25.62 -0.57
N ASP A 204 2.14 -24.85 -1.22
CA ASP A 204 2.47 -23.66 -2.01
C ASP A 204 1.76 -22.47 -1.37
N TYR A 205 2.52 -21.70 -0.59
CA TYR A 205 2.01 -20.57 0.17
C TYR A 205 2.52 -19.22 -0.33
N CYS A 206 1.68 -18.22 -0.15
CA CYS A 206 2.07 -16.83 -0.24
C CYS A 206 1.46 -16.04 0.93
N THR A 207 2.29 -15.30 1.66
CA THR A 207 1.85 -14.48 2.79
C THR A 207 2.09 -13.00 2.52
N LEU A 208 1.03 -12.19 2.70
CA LEU A 208 1.13 -10.74 2.72
C LEU A 208 1.38 -10.28 4.15
N VAL A 209 2.42 -9.47 4.35
CA VAL A 209 2.82 -8.97 5.67
C VAL A 209 2.75 -7.45 5.70
N THR A 210 2.12 -6.90 6.73
CA THR A 210 2.11 -5.46 6.96
C THR A 210 2.15 -5.14 8.45
N CYS A 211 2.48 -3.89 8.79
CA CYS A 211 2.47 -3.41 10.17
C CYS A 211 1.04 -3.25 10.71
N TYR A 212 0.84 -3.53 12.01
CA TYR A 212 -0.44 -3.44 12.68
C TYR A 212 -0.28 -3.02 14.16
N PRO A 213 -1.23 -2.29 14.81
CA PRO A 213 -2.33 -1.55 14.18
C PRO A 213 -1.83 -0.38 13.33
N PHE A 214 -2.70 0.14 12.44
CA PHE A 214 -2.42 1.32 11.63
C PHE A 214 -1.83 2.47 12.45
N GLY A 215 -0.66 2.97 12.05
CA GLY A 215 0.04 4.10 12.69
C GLY A 215 0.71 3.79 14.04
N VAL A 216 0.50 2.60 14.63
CA VAL A 216 1.15 2.15 15.88
C VAL A 216 2.28 1.16 15.60
N ASN A 217 2.07 0.21 14.69
CA ASN A 217 3.07 -0.69 14.10
C ASN A 217 3.77 -1.65 15.08
N THR A 218 3.14 -1.95 16.22
CA THR A 218 3.70 -2.83 17.27
C THR A 218 3.64 -4.32 16.92
N HIS A 219 2.77 -4.69 15.98
CA HIS A 219 2.55 -6.08 15.55
C HIS A 219 2.68 -6.19 14.03
N ARG A 220 2.58 -7.41 13.53
CA ARG A 220 2.46 -7.71 12.10
C ARG A 220 1.12 -8.37 11.83
N LEU A 221 0.44 -7.91 10.78
CA LEU A 221 -0.73 -8.58 10.20
C LEU A 221 -0.24 -9.52 9.12
N LEU A 222 -0.56 -10.79 9.26
CA LEU A 222 -0.26 -11.85 8.29
C LEU A 222 -1.56 -12.27 7.60
N ILE A 223 -1.57 -12.19 6.26
CA ILE A 223 -2.65 -12.71 5.41
C ILE A 223 -2.06 -13.84 4.59
N ARG A 224 -2.39 -15.09 4.97
CA ARG A 224 -1.78 -16.29 4.41
C ARG A 224 -2.68 -16.92 3.35
N GLY A 225 -2.18 -17.03 2.14
CA GLY A 225 -2.84 -17.66 1.00
C GLY A 225 -2.23 -19.00 0.63
N THR A 226 -3.07 -19.95 0.26
CA THR A 226 -2.67 -21.21 -0.37
C THR A 226 -3.01 -21.18 -1.85
N ARG A 227 -2.18 -21.84 -2.66
CA ARG A 227 -2.35 -21.92 -4.11
C ARG A 227 -3.68 -22.57 -4.48
N ILE A 228 -4.36 -22.02 -5.45
CA ILE A 228 -5.56 -22.59 -6.09
C ILE A 228 -5.45 -22.52 -7.61
N ALA A 229 -6.33 -23.25 -8.33
CA ALA A 229 -6.42 -23.12 -9.77
C ALA A 229 -6.84 -21.70 -10.19
N LEU A 230 -6.31 -21.21 -11.31
CA LEU A 230 -6.54 -19.84 -11.77
C LEU A 230 -8.02 -19.57 -12.04
N ASP A 231 -8.72 -20.48 -12.71
CA ASP A 231 -10.15 -20.39 -13.03
C ASP A 231 -11.03 -20.35 -11.77
N GLU A 232 -10.69 -21.12 -10.72
CA GLU A 232 -11.32 -21.02 -9.41
C GLU A 232 -11.10 -19.63 -8.80
N GLY A 233 -9.86 -19.13 -8.82
CA GLY A 233 -9.51 -17.82 -8.31
C GLY A 233 -10.27 -16.69 -9.00
N GLU A 234 -10.33 -16.70 -10.33
CA GLU A 234 -11.08 -15.72 -11.12
C GLU A 234 -12.59 -15.76 -10.84
N SER A 235 -13.14 -16.96 -10.65
CA SER A 235 -14.55 -17.13 -10.28
C SER A 235 -14.84 -16.53 -8.90
N LEU A 236 -14.00 -16.79 -7.91
CA LEU A 236 -14.11 -16.23 -6.56
C LEU A 236 -13.99 -14.71 -6.59
N ALA A 237 -13.02 -14.16 -7.31
CA ALA A 237 -12.81 -12.72 -7.44
C ALA A 237 -14.05 -11.98 -7.97
N LYS A 238 -14.76 -12.56 -8.94
CA LYS A 238 -16.01 -11.98 -9.51
C LYS A 238 -17.17 -11.93 -8.51
N THR A 239 -17.17 -12.79 -7.50
CA THR A 239 -18.23 -12.86 -6.49
C THR A 239 -17.93 -12.04 -5.24
N GLN A 240 -16.69 -11.61 -5.06
CA GLN A 240 -16.27 -10.82 -3.90
C GLN A 240 -16.84 -9.39 -3.98
N LYS A 241 -17.38 -8.91 -2.85
CA LYS A 241 -17.77 -7.51 -2.73
C LYS A 241 -16.54 -6.66 -2.50
N SER A 242 -16.38 -5.61 -3.30
CA SER A 242 -15.32 -4.63 -3.08
C SER A 242 -15.42 -4.04 -1.68
N ALA A 243 -14.30 -3.98 -1.00
CA ALA A 243 -14.18 -3.36 0.32
C ALA A 243 -14.12 -1.82 0.16
N LYS A 244 -14.68 -1.10 1.15
CA LYS A 244 -14.56 0.36 1.19
C LYS A 244 -13.20 0.72 1.79
N SER A 245 -12.44 1.58 1.10
CA SER A 245 -11.16 2.05 1.60
C SER A 245 -11.31 2.76 2.95
N THR A 246 -10.65 2.23 3.98
CA THR A 246 -10.57 2.86 5.31
C THR A 246 -9.66 4.08 5.26
N TRP A 247 -8.61 4.05 4.46
CA TRP A 247 -7.66 5.13 4.28
C TRP A 247 -8.36 6.43 3.81
N ASN A 248 -9.19 6.35 2.77
CA ASN A 248 -9.96 7.48 2.29
C ASN A 248 -10.93 8.02 3.34
N ASN A 249 -11.56 7.16 4.15
CA ASN A 249 -12.50 7.57 5.19
C ASN A 249 -11.83 8.37 6.31
N GLU A 250 -10.65 8.00 6.77
CA GLU A 250 -9.94 8.72 7.83
C GLU A 250 -9.44 10.09 7.36
N TYR A 251 -8.94 10.20 6.12
CA TYR A 251 -8.59 11.48 5.52
C TYR A 251 -9.79 12.40 5.35
N ILE A 252 -10.92 11.88 4.84
CA ILE A 252 -12.16 12.66 4.69
C ILE A 252 -12.64 13.17 6.06
N LYS A 253 -12.61 12.34 7.11
CA LYS A 253 -12.96 12.76 8.47
C LYS A 253 -12.05 13.88 8.96
N ALA A 254 -10.73 13.77 8.79
CA ALA A 254 -9.77 14.79 9.19
C ALA A 254 -10.03 16.13 8.48
N ILE A 255 -10.33 16.10 7.17
CA ILE A 255 -10.67 17.29 6.40
C ILE A 255 -11.99 17.92 6.87
N VAL A 256 -13.02 17.12 7.10
CA VAL A 256 -14.32 17.61 7.61
C VAL A 256 -14.13 18.28 8.98
N ILE A 257 -13.37 17.66 9.89
CA ILE A 257 -13.05 18.26 11.19
C ILE A 257 -12.30 19.58 11.00
N GLY A 258 -11.29 19.65 10.13
CA GLY A 258 -10.55 20.86 9.81
C GLY A 258 -11.43 21.99 9.29
N ILE A 259 -12.37 21.67 8.37
CA ILE A 259 -13.35 22.64 7.84
C ILE A 259 -14.27 23.14 8.96
N VAL A 260 -14.80 22.26 9.80
CA VAL A 260 -15.69 22.64 10.91
C VAL A 260 -14.96 23.58 11.89
N VAL A 261 -13.70 23.28 12.25
CA VAL A 261 -12.88 24.14 13.12
C VAL A 261 -12.64 25.50 12.47
N LEU A 262 -12.32 25.54 11.18
CA LEU A 262 -12.13 26.79 10.43
C LEU A 262 -13.40 27.64 10.43
N LEU A 263 -14.55 27.03 10.15
CA LEU A 263 -15.85 27.73 10.16
C LEU A 263 -16.18 28.27 11.55
N ALA A 264 -15.89 27.52 12.62
CA ALA A 264 -16.07 27.98 14.00
C ALA A 264 -15.20 29.19 14.31
N ILE A 265 -13.93 29.20 13.91
CA ILE A 265 -13.01 30.33 14.08
C ILE A 265 -13.53 31.56 13.31
N LEU A 266 -13.97 31.37 12.07
CA LEU A 266 -14.54 32.47 11.26
C LEU A 266 -15.81 33.03 11.89
N LEU A 267 -16.69 32.20 12.42
CA LEU A 267 -17.89 32.61 13.12
C LEU A 267 -17.57 33.49 14.35
N VAL A 268 -16.63 33.04 15.19
CA VAL A 268 -16.14 33.79 16.36
C VAL A 268 -15.54 35.12 15.91
N PHE A 269 -14.74 35.14 14.86
CA PHE A 269 -14.14 36.38 14.35
C PHE A 269 -15.19 37.37 13.84
N PHE A 270 -16.18 36.90 13.06
CA PHE A 270 -17.24 37.77 12.53
C PHE A 270 -18.18 38.29 13.63
N THR A 271 -18.53 37.44 14.62
CA THR A 271 -19.35 37.86 15.78
C THR A 271 -18.63 38.89 16.63
N ALA A 272 -17.36 38.67 16.97
CA ALA A 272 -16.55 39.62 17.70
C ALA A 272 -16.45 40.98 16.97
N ARG A 273 -16.19 40.93 15.65
CA ARG A 273 -16.14 42.13 14.81
C ARG A 273 -17.49 42.89 14.76
N PHE A 274 -18.59 42.14 14.65
CA PHE A 274 -19.94 42.72 14.65
C PHE A 274 -20.25 43.41 15.98
N ILE A 275 -19.92 42.79 17.12
CA ILE A 275 -20.09 43.37 18.45
C ILE A 275 -19.27 44.67 18.60
N ILE A 276 -17.98 44.64 18.22
CA ILE A 276 -17.10 45.81 18.27
C ILE A 276 -17.64 46.96 17.40
N HIS A 277 -18.16 46.63 16.22
CA HIS A 277 -18.73 47.64 15.33
C HIS A 277 -20.01 48.28 15.91
N ARG A 278 -20.90 47.49 16.52
CA ARG A 278 -22.11 47.98 17.18
C ARG A 278 -21.79 48.83 18.43
N THR A 279 -20.80 48.44 19.22
CA THR A 279 -20.39 49.22 20.41
C THR A 279 -19.82 50.58 20.01
N LYS A 280 -19.01 50.63 18.93
CA LYS A 280 -18.49 51.92 18.42
C LYS A 280 -19.57 52.84 17.84
N GLN A 281 -20.62 52.26 17.21
CA GLN A 281 -21.75 53.07 16.72
C GLN A 281 -22.56 53.69 17.89
N LYS A 282 -22.85 52.93 18.95
CA LYS A 282 -23.54 53.43 20.14
C LYS A 282 -22.74 54.49 20.89
N GLN A 283 -21.42 54.38 20.95
CA GLN A 283 -20.55 55.36 21.59
C GLN A 283 -20.52 56.68 20.80
N ASN A 284 -20.46 56.60 19.45
CA ASN A 284 -20.55 57.80 18.58
C ASN A 284 -21.89 58.49 18.60
N GLU A 285 -22.99 57.80 18.92
CA GLU A 285 -24.33 58.40 19.10
C GLU A 285 -24.44 59.07 20.49
N SER A 286 -23.86 58.50 21.53
CA SER A 286 -23.85 59.10 22.87
C SER A 286 -22.98 60.35 22.97
N ASP A 287 -21.92 60.47 22.19
CA ASP A 287 -21.01 61.63 22.16
C ASP A 287 -21.55 62.80 21.31
N LYS A 288 -22.73 62.61 20.65
CA LYS A 288 -23.40 63.66 19.88
C LYS A 288 -24.61 64.28 20.57
N VAL A 289 -25.01 63.81 21.73
CA VAL A 289 -26.04 64.39 22.61
C VAL A 289 -25.38 65.17 23.74
#